data_b39dc2caca37626bbd451091d22d6e6e
#
_entry.id   b39dc2caca37626bbd451091d22d6e6e
#
_cell.length_a   1.000
_cell.length_b   1.000
_cell.length_c   1.000
_cell.angle_alpha   90.00
_cell.angle_beta   90.00
_cell.angle_gamma   90.00
#
_symmetry.space_group_name_H-M   'P 1'
#
loop_
_entity.id
_entity.type
_entity.pdbx_description
1 polymer ?
#
loop_
_entity_poly.entity_id
_entity_poly.type
_entity_poly.pdbx_seq_one_letter_code
_entity_poly.pdbx_strand_id
1 'polypeptide(L)'
;DDLTFICMLYACSHAGLIDEGQYLFLCMVHGHNITPSIDHYVCIVDLLGRAGCLDEANILMNNLSLQPTSELLMAFLGACRYKGDVEHGENYANKMFGIDPTNAAPYVILSNIYSCWS
;
A
#
# COMPACT_ATOMS: atom_id res chain seq x y z
N ASP A 1 16.20 1.71 14.49
CA ASP A 1 16.43 0.55 13.62
C ASP A 1 15.22 0.23 12.78
N ASP A 2 15.33 -0.79 11.96
CA ASP A 2 14.29 -1.26 11.05
C ASP A 2 12.95 -1.49 11.76
N LEU A 3 13.00 -2.25 12.84
CA LEU A 3 11.79 -2.63 13.58
C LEU A 3 11.12 -1.40 14.20
N THR A 4 11.92 -0.47 14.71
CA THR A 4 11.39 0.77 15.27
C THR A 4 10.64 1.57 14.22
N PHE A 5 11.22 1.71 13.02
CA PHE A 5 10.55 2.44 11.94
C PHE A 5 9.27 1.76 11.48
N ILE A 6 9.25 0.41 11.43
CA ILE A 6 8.02 -0.32 11.09
C ILE A 6 6.93 -0.03 12.12
N CYS A 7 7.26 -0.10 13.41
CA CYS A 7 6.29 0.18 14.47
C CYS A 7 5.75 1.61 14.40
N MET A 8 6.62 2.57 14.14
CA MET A 8 6.23 3.98 14.06
C MET A 8 5.36 4.25 12.83
N LEU A 9 5.74 3.69 11.67
CA LEU A 9 4.94 3.82 10.45
C LEU A 9 3.57 3.17 10.60
N TYR A 10 3.52 2.00 11.23
CA TYR A 10 2.27 1.31 11.50
C TYR A 10 1.35 2.15 12.39
N ALA A 11 1.92 2.75 13.42
CA ALA A 11 1.17 3.63 14.32
C ALA A 11 0.64 4.85 13.58
N CYS A 12 1.44 5.45 12.71
CA CYS A 12 1.00 6.60 11.89
C CYS A 12 -0.12 6.20 10.96
N SER A 13 -0.04 5.01 10.34
CA SER A 13 -1.08 4.52 9.45
C SER A 13 -2.41 4.40 10.19
N HIS A 14 -2.42 3.79 11.35
CA HIS A 14 -3.65 3.61 12.12
C HIS A 14 -4.22 4.90 12.70
N ALA A 15 -3.35 5.86 12.99
CA ALA A 15 -3.77 7.16 13.53
C ALA A 15 -4.11 8.18 12.45
N GLY A 16 -3.86 7.87 11.18
CA GLY A 16 -4.09 8.80 10.08
C GLY A 16 -3.10 9.95 10.02
N LEU A 17 -1.91 9.76 10.60
CA LEU A 17 -0.87 10.79 10.64
C LEU A 17 -0.02 10.73 9.38
N ILE A 18 -0.54 11.29 8.29
CA ILE A 18 0.07 11.17 6.97
C ILE A 18 1.42 11.88 6.89
N ASP A 19 1.46 13.13 7.33
CA ASP A 19 2.67 13.94 7.24
C ASP A 19 3.79 13.34 8.09
N GLU A 20 3.46 12.89 9.29
CA GLU A 20 4.41 12.26 10.19
C GLU A 20 4.90 10.93 9.62
N GLY A 21 4.03 10.14 9.03
CA GLY A 21 4.41 8.87 8.40
C GLY A 21 5.34 9.07 7.23
N GLN A 22 5.05 10.02 6.36
CA GLN A 22 5.90 10.36 5.22
C GLN A 22 7.26 10.87 5.70
N TYR A 23 7.26 11.72 6.72
CA TYR A 23 8.50 12.24 7.29
C TYR A 23 9.37 11.13 7.86
N LEU A 24 8.76 10.19 8.59
CA LEU A 24 9.48 9.05 9.14
C LEU A 24 10.09 8.18 8.04
N PHE A 25 9.35 7.95 6.97
CA PHE A 25 9.85 7.16 5.84
C PHE A 25 11.07 7.85 5.20
N LEU A 26 11.00 9.16 4.99
CA LEU A 26 12.11 9.93 4.44
C LEU A 26 13.32 9.93 5.38
N CYS A 27 13.09 10.05 6.68
CA CYS A 27 14.17 9.99 7.67
C CYS A 27 14.87 8.62 7.65
N MET A 28 14.09 7.55 7.49
CA MET A 28 14.64 6.21 7.43
C MET A 28 15.55 6.06 6.22
N VAL A 29 15.06 6.48 5.05
CA VAL A 29 15.78 6.30 3.78
C VAL A 29 16.99 7.22 3.69
N HIS A 30 16.79 8.50 3.97
CA HIS A 30 17.82 9.53 3.74
C HIS A 30 18.65 9.85 4.96
N GLY A 31 18.04 9.80 6.16
CA GLY A 31 18.74 10.14 7.39
C GLY A 31 19.53 8.98 7.99
N HIS A 32 19.03 7.77 7.87
CA HIS A 32 19.63 6.58 8.47
C HIS A 32 20.13 5.58 7.45
N ASN A 33 19.98 5.87 6.16
CA ASN A 33 20.41 5.00 5.05
C ASN A 33 19.86 3.57 5.16
N ILE A 34 18.66 3.42 5.70
CA ILE A 34 17.98 2.14 5.79
C ILE A 34 17.25 1.89 4.48
N THR A 35 17.52 0.75 3.85
CA THR A 35 16.81 0.34 2.64
C THR A 35 15.42 -0.16 3.04
N PRO A 36 14.34 0.42 2.52
CA PRO A 36 13.00 -0.02 2.88
C PRO A 36 12.76 -1.48 2.48
N SER A 37 12.17 -2.23 3.40
CA SER A 37 11.70 -3.59 3.14
C SER A 37 10.25 -3.54 2.66
N ILE A 38 9.72 -4.69 2.27
CA ILE A 38 8.31 -4.80 1.90
C ILE A 38 7.41 -4.35 3.05
N ASP A 39 7.76 -4.66 4.29
CA ASP A 39 6.96 -4.25 5.44
C ASP A 39 6.84 -2.74 5.57
N HIS A 40 7.92 -2.02 5.29
CA HIS A 40 7.88 -0.55 5.28
C HIS A 40 6.95 -0.04 4.18
N TYR A 41 7.03 -0.63 2.99
CA TYR A 41 6.18 -0.23 1.87
C TYR A 41 4.71 -0.53 2.14
N VAL A 42 4.40 -1.67 2.77
CA VAL A 42 3.03 -2.00 3.16
C VAL A 42 2.45 -0.91 4.07
N CYS A 43 3.23 -0.49 5.06
CA CYS A 43 2.79 0.57 5.99
C CYS A 43 2.54 1.89 5.28
N ILE A 44 3.45 2.29 4.39
CA ILE A 44 3.32 3.60 3.73
C ILE A 44 2.20 3.59 2.68
N VAL A 45 2.02 2.48 1.95
CA VAL A 45 0.93 2.34 1.00
C VAL A 45 -0.42 2.36 1.71
N ASP A 46 -0.53 1.66 2.84
CA ASP A 46 -1.75 1.68 3.64
C ASP A 46 -2.05 3.10 4.15
N LEU A 47 -1.04 3.80 4.63
CA LEU A 47 -1.19 5.18 5.10
C LEU A 47 -1.69 6.10 3.98
N LEU A 48 -1.06 6.05 2.82
CA LEU A 48 -1.44 6.86 1.66
C LEU A 48 -2.85 6.50 1.19
N GLY A 49 -3.19 5.22 1.21
CA GLY A 49 -4.53 4.77 0.81
C GLY A 49 -5.62 5.31 1.71
N ARG A 50 -5.41 5.25 3.02
CA ARG A 50 -6.37 5.77 3.99
C ARG A 50 -6.55 7.28 3.88
N ALA A 51 -5.50 7.96 3.44
CA ALA A 51 -5.52 9.41 3.24
C ALA A 51 -6.15 9.83 1.92
N GLY A 52 -6.43 8.89 1.04
CA GLY A 52 -6.92 9.20 -0.31
C GLY A 52 -5.83 9.63 -1.27
N CYS A 53 -4.56 9.41 -0.93
CA CYS A 53 -3.42 9.80 -1.77
C CYS A 53 -3.03 8.64 -2.69
N LEU A 54 -3.98 8.17 -3.49
CA LEU A 54 -3.78 7.01 -4.35
C LEU A 54 -2.73 7.26 -5.44
N ASP A 55 -2.69 8.47 -5.99
CA ASP A 55 -1.71 8.81 -7.03
C ASP A 55 -0.28 8.68 -6.50
N GLU A 56 -0.04 9.14 -5.28
CA GLU A 56 1.27 9.02 -4.64
C GLU A 56 1.61 7.57 -4.35
N ALA A 57 0.63 6.78 -3.89
CA ALA A 57 0.81 5.36 -3.67
C ALA A 57 1.14 4.63 -4.97
N ASN A 58 0.46 5.00 -6.06
CA ASN A 58 0.71 4.40 -7.38
C ASN A 58 2.12 4.72 -7.88
N ILE A 59 2.57 5.95 -7.70
CA ILE A 59 3.94 6.33 -8.07
C ILE A 59 4.94 5.48 -7.28
N LEU A 60 4.70 5.32 -5.98
CA LEU A 60 5.56 4.49 -5.13
C LEU A 60 5.61 3.05 -5.63
N MET A 61 4.45 2.47 -5.95
CA MET A 61 4.37 1.10 -6.46
C MET A 61 5.11 0.92 -7.78
N ASN A 62 5.06 1.92 -8.66
CA ASN A 62 5.72 1.86 -9.96
C ASN A 62 7.24 2.02 -9.86
N ASN A 63 7.74 2.56 -8.77
CA ASN A 63 9.17 2.83 -8.57
C ASN A 63 9.83 1.87 -7.58
N LEU A 64 9.18 0.76 -7.26
CA LEU A 64 9.76 -0.23 -6.37
C LEU A 64 10.98 -0.88 -7.01
N SER A 65 12.06 -1.00 -6.23
CA SER A 65 13.23 -1.77 -6.64
C SER A 65 13.08 -3.25 -6.28
N LEU A 66 12.02 -3.58 -5.56
CA LEU A 66 11.72 -4.94 -5.11
C LEU A 66 10.55 -5.50 -5.90
N GLN A 67 10.47 -6.83 -5.99
CA GLN A 67 9.32 -7.51 -6.57
C GLN A 67 8.14 -7.38 -5.58
N PRO A 68 6.99 -6.85 -6.01
CA PRO A 68 5.85 -6.73 -5.09
C PRO A 68 5.37 -8.10 -4.60
N THR A 69 5.08 -8.19 -3.31
CA THR A 69 4.49 -9.39 -2.72
C THR A 69 2.98 -9.30 -2.75
N SER A 70 2.30 -10.43 -2.50
CA SER A 70 0.84 -10.44 -2.36
C SER A 70 0.38 -9.47 -1.29
N GLU A 71 1.11 -9.41 -0.17
CA GLU A 71 0.77 -8.51 0.94
C GLU A 71 0.79 -7.05 0.51
N LEU A 72 1.83 -6.64 -0.23
CA LEU A 72 1.93 -5.26 -0.71
C LEU A 72 0.84 -4.94 -1.73
N LEU A 73 0.57 -5.86 -2.65
CA LEU A 73 -0.49 -5.69 -3.64
C LEU A 73 -1.86 -5.61 -2.97
N MET A 74 -2.09 -6.38 -1.90
CA MET A 74 -3.32 -6.29 -1.11
C MET A 74 -3.47 -4.92 -0.44
N ALA A 75 -2.37 -4.38 0.08
CA ALA A 75 -2.40 -3.04 0.69
C ALA A 75 -2.79 -1.98 -0.34
N PHE A 76 -2.23 -2.05 -1.55
CA PHE A 76 -2.59 -1.12 -2.62
C PHE A 76 -4.02 -1.32 -3.09
N LEU A 77 -4.46 -2.57 -3.19
CA LEU A 77 -5.84 -2.87 -3.57
C LEU A 77 -6.84 -2.30 -2.55
N GLY A 78 -6.50 -2.38 -1.26
CA GLY A 78 -7.26 -1.72 -0.22
C GLY A 78 -7.31 -0.20 -0.39
N ALA A 79 -6.19 0.39 -0.82
CA ALA A 79 -6.14 1.82 -1.13
C ALA A 79 -7.09 2.17 -2.28
N CYS A 80 -7.14 1.34 -3.32
CA CYS A 80 -8.08 1.51 -4.43
C CYS A 80 -9.54 1.47 -3.93
N ARG A 81 -9.82 0.62 -2.97
CA ARG A 81 -11.16 0.52 -2.38
C ARG A 81 -11.56 1.82 -1.69
N TYR A 82 -10.66 2.41 -0.91
CA TYR A 82 -10.96 3.68 -0.23
C TYR A 82 -11.27 4.79 -1.21
N LYS A 83 -10.60 4.81 -2.35
CA LYS A 83 -10.80 5.83 -3.38
C LYS A 83 -11.89 5.47 -4.37
N GLY A 84 -12.26 4.19 -4.45
CA GLY A 84 -13.22 3.69 -5.44
C GLY A 84 -12.63 3.62 -6.85
N ASP A 85 -11.35 3.38 -6.96
CA ASP A 85 -10.64 3.34 -8.25
C ASP A 85 -10.73 1.94 -8.85
N VAL A 86 -11.68 1.75 -9.74
CA VAL A 86 -11.95 0.44 -10.36
C VAL A 86 -10.81 0.04 -11.29
N GLU A 87 -10.28 0.98 -12.08
CA GLU A 87 -9.25 0.69 -13.06
C GLU A 87 -7.97 0.14 -12.41
N HIS A 88 -7.45 0.85 -11.42
CA HIS A 88 -6.27 0.38 -10.69
C HIS A 88 -6.58 -0.88 -9.90
N GLY A 89 -7.78 -0.99 -9.34
CA GLY A 89 -8.20 -2.16 -8.59
C GLY A 89 -8.18 -3.41 -9.45
N GLU A 90 -8.76 -3.34 -10.66
CA GLU A 90 -8.75 -4.46 -11.60
C GLU A 90 -7.32 -4.88 -11.99
N ASN A 91 -6.48 -3.89 -12.27
CA ASN A 91 -5.11 -4.12 -12.68
C ASN A 91 -4.32 -4.86 -11.59
N TYR A 92 -4.44 -4.41 -10.35
CA TYR A 92 -3.70 -5.02 -9.25
C TYR A 92 -4.31 -6.35 -8.80
N ALA A 93 -5.62 -6.52 -8.91
CA ALA A 93 -6.26 -7.82 -8.65
C ALA A 93 -5.75 -8.87 -9.64
N ASN A 94 -5.61 -8.50 -10.91
CA ASN A 94 -5.07 -9.40 -11.93
C ASN A 94 -3.61 -9.75 -11.67
N LYS A 95 -2.81 -8.82 -11.19
CA LYS A 95 -1.43 -9.10 -10.78
C LYS A 95 -1.37 -10.12 -9.65
N MET A 96 -2.25 -9.97 -8.66
CA MET A 96 -2.33 -10.91 -7.55
C MET A 96 -2.78 -12.29 -7.99
N PHE A 97 -3.70 -12.35 -8.94
CA PHE A 97 -4.14 -13.64 -9.49
C PHE A 97 -2.96 -14.38 -10.14
N GLY A 98 -2.06 -13.64 -10.80
CA GLY A 98 -0.86 -14.23 -11.37
C GLY A 98 0.13 -14.75 -10.33
N ILE A 99 0.14 -14.14 -9.14
CA ILE A 99 1.04 -14.56 -8.05
C ILE A 99 0.44 -15.73 -7.26
N ASP A 100 -0.83 -15.65 -6.93
CA ASP A 100 -1.52 -16.66 -6.11
C ASP A 100 -2.96 -16.81 -6.61
N PRO A 101 -3.20 -17.70 -7.60
CA PRO A 101 -4.53 -17.88 -8.18
C PRO A 101 -5.56 -18.43 -7.21
N THR A 102 -5.12 -19.01 -6.10
CA THR A 102 -6.03 -19.60 -5.11
C THR A 102 -6.57 -18.59 -4.11
N ASN A 103 -6.01 -17.41 -4.07
CA ASN A 103 -6.42 -16.37 -3.13
C ASN A 103 -7.64 -15.61 -3.66
N ALA A 104 -8.78 -15.77 -3.02
CA ALA A 104 -10.02 -15.11 -3.43
C ALA A 104 -10.14 -13.67 -2.89
N ALA A 105 -9.30 -13.25 -1.95
CA ALA A 105 -9.41 -11.95 -1.30
C ALA A 105 -9.37 -10.76 -2.27
N PRO A 106 -8.52 -10.75 -3.32
CA PRO A 106 -8.53 -9.65 -4.29
C PRO A 106 -9.88 -9.46 -4.96
N TYR A 107 -10.58 -10.55 -5.25
CA TYR A 107 -11.88 -10.48 -5.92
C TYR A 107 -12.97 -10.00 -4.99
N VAL A 108 -12.88 -10.33 -3.71
CA VAL A 108 -13.81 -9.81 -2.70
C VAL A 108 -13.66 -8.29 -2.58
N ILE A 109 -12.43 -7.79 -2.53
CA ILE A 109 -12.17 -6.35 -2.46
C ILE A 109 -12.65 -5.67 -3.74
N LEU A 110 -12.37 -6.27 -4.90
CA LEU A 110 -12.80 -5.71 -6.18
C LEU A 110 -14.32 -5.65 -6.27
N SER A 111 -15.01 -6.68 -5.79
CA SER A 111 -16.48 -6.68 -5.70
C SER A 111 -16.98 -5.52 -4.85
N ASN A 112 -16.31 -5.24 -3.73
CA ASN A 112 -16.67 -4.11 -2.89
C ASN A 112 -16.46 -2.77 -3.60
N ILE A 113 -15.40 -2.65 -4.41
CA ILE A 113 -15.16 -1.45 -5.20
C ILE A 113 -16.29 -1.24 -6.21
N TYR A 114 -16.70 -2.28 -6.92
CA TYR A 114 -17.81 -2.21 -7.86
C TYR A 114 -19.11 -1.82 -7.17
N SER A 115 -19.38 -2.37 -6.00
CA SER A 115 -20.60 -2.07 -5.26
C SER A 115 -20.70 -0.61 -4.84
N CYS A 116 -19.57 0.02 -4.54
CA CYS A 116 -19.54 1.44 -4.18
C CYS A 116 -19.85 2.36 -5.35
N TRP A 117 -19.70 1.88 -6.59
CA TRP A 117 -19.79 2.70 -7.79
C TRP A 117 -20.97 2.34 -8.71
N SER A 118 -21.70 1.29 -8.36
CA SER A 118 -22.86 0.87 -9.16
C SER A 118 -24.18 1.48 -8.69
#